data_b8c7e50f5a0f97bd721cfbbc57efdfed
#
_entry.id   b8c7e50f5a0f97bd721cfbbc57efdfed
#
_cell.length_a   1.000
_cell.length_b   1.000
_cell.length_c   1.000
_cell.angle_alpha   90.00
_cell.angle_beta   90.00
_cell.angle_gamma   90.00
#
_symmetry.space_group_name_H-M   'P 1'
#
loop_
_entity.id
_entity.type
_entity.pdbx_description
1 polymer ?
#
loop_
_entity_poly.entity_id
_entity_poly.type
_entity_poly.pdbx_seq_one_letter_code
_entity_poly.pdbx_strand_id
1 'polypeptide(L)'
;MRFPIAPLSLFCSSILIASAFASEGWLIDFEKAKAQAAAEKKDLLMDFTGSDWCGWCIRLRKEVFDTDEFKAQAPKKYVLLELDYPQDQSKVSEATRVQNDKLQSQFGIQGYPTIFLADSQGRPYAQLGYEKGGPEAYLKILEGAR
;
A
#
# COMPACT_ATOMS: atom_id res chain seq x y z
N MET A 1 62.04 0.69 -17.18
CA MET A 1 60.95 1.65 -17.29
C MET A 1 59.72 1.10 -16.59
N ARG A 2 59.34 1.68 -15.46
CA ARG A 2 58.17 1.26 -14.68
C ARG A 2 57.03 2.24 -14.95
N PHE A 3 55.90 1.77 -15.48
CA PHE A 3 54.69 2.58 -15.63
C PHE A 3 53.88 2.54 -14.35
N PRO A 4 53.43 3.67 -13.79
CA PRO A 4 52.56 3.67 -12.64
C PRO A 4 51.12 3.33 -13.04
N ILE A 5 50.56 2.34 -12.36
CA ILE A 5 49.13 1.97 -12.48
C ILE A 5 48.35 2.96 -11.61
N ALA A 6 47.51 3.79 -12.25
CA ALA A 6 46.58 4.67 -11.55
C ALA A 6 45.40 3.88 -11.00
N PRO A 7 44.93 4.14 -9.77
CA PRO A 7 43.73 3.48 -9.26
C PRO A 7 42.50 4.05 -9.90
N LEU A 8 41.70 3.13 -10.45
CA LEU A 8 40.37 3.41 -11.01
C LEU A 8 39.39 3.65 -9.85
N SER A 9 39.09 4.91 -9.56
CA SER A 9 38.07 5.28 -8.57
C SER A 9 36.70 4.89 -9.07
N LEU A 10 36.11 3.85 -8.47
CA LEU A 10 34.69 3.56 -8.64
C LEU A 10 33.87 4.65 -7.95
N PHE A 11 33.34 5.56 -8.75
CA PHE A 11 32.26 6.45 -8.28
C PHE A 11 30.99 5.62 -8.13
N CYS A 12 30.68 5.25 -6.89
CA CYS A 12 29.39 4.68 -6.52
C CYS A 12 28.36 5.82 -6.49
N SER A 13 27.69 6.04 -7.63
CA SER A 13 26.58 6.98 -7.69
C SER A 13 25.41 6.39 -6.91
N SER A 14 25.22 6.85 -5.68
CA SER A 14 24.02 6.58 -4.90
C SER A 14 22.83 7.25 -5.58
N ILE A 15 22.06 6.49 -6.32
CA ILE A 15 20.77 6.93 -6.84
C ILE A 15 19.83 7.03 -5.63
N LEU A 16 19.61 8.25 -5.17
CA LEU A 16 18.53 8.57 -4.23
C LEU A 16 17.21 8.37 -5.00
N ILE A 17 16.63 7.20 -4.86
CA ILE A 17 15.24 6.95 -5.28
C ILE A 17 14.38 7.74 -4.31
N ALA A 18 13.83 8.86 -4.77
CA ALA A 18 12.80 9.57 -4.04
C ALA A 18 11.61 8.62 -3.89
N SER A 19 11.45 8.05 -2.70
CA SER A 19 10.27 7.28 -2.35
C SER A 19 9.10 8.24 -2.33
N ALA A 20 8.14 8.08 -3.26
CA ALA A 20 6.84 8.68 -3.12
C ALA A 20 6.28 8.27 -1.74
N PHE A 21 5.74 9.26 -1.01
CA PHE A 21 5.34 9.10 0.38
C PHE A 21 4.16 8.13 0.53
N ALA A 22 4.45 6.84 0.59
CA ALA A 22 3.52 5.86 1.10
C ALA A 22 3.47 5.97 2.63
N SER A 23 2.32 5.67 3.23
CA SER A 23 2.22 5.48 4.68
C SER A 23 3.18 4.37 5.11
N GLU A 24 3.76 4.52 6.31
CA GLU A 24 4.74 3.56 6.81
C GLU A 24 4.21 2.11 6.79
N GLY A 25 4.95 1.22 6.12
CA GLY A 25 4.59 -0.20 5.98
C GLY A 25 3.59 -0.50 4.85
N TRP A 26 3.16 0.50 4.09
CA TRP A 26 2.27 0.33 2.95
C TRP A 26 3.02 0.49 1.62
N LEU A 27 2.74 -0.39 0.68
CA LEU A 27 3.18 -0.25 -0.71
C LEU A 27 2.17 0.61 -1.49
N ILE A 28 2.62 1.17 -2.61
CA ILE A 28 1.78 1.93 -3.54
C ILE A 28 1.78 1.35 -4.95
N ASP A 29 2.57 0.33 -5.19
CA ASP A 29 2.72 -0.34 -6.49
C ASP A 29 2.07 -1.72 -6.43
N PHE A 30 1.03 -1.93 -7.22
CA PHE A 30 0.22 -3.15 -7.21
C PHE A 30 1.01 -4.38 -7.64
N GLU A 31 1.86 -4.27 -8.68
CA GLU A 31 2.65 -5.40 -9.15
C GLU A 31 3.71 -5.81 -8.13
N LYS A 32 4.35 -4.84 -7.46
CA LYS A 32 5.28 -5.10 -6.37
C LYS A 32 4.58 -5.73 -5.17
N ALA A 33 3.39 -5.25 -4.83
CA ALA A 33 2.59 -5.80 -3.74
C ALA A 33 2.22 -7.26 -4.00
N LYS A 34 1.78 -7.61 -5.21
CA LYS A 34 1.50 -9.00 -5.62
C LYS A 34 2.75 -9.87 -5.55
N ALA A 35 3.87 -9.40 -6.07
CA ALA A 35 5.13 -10.14 -6.04
C ALA A 35 5.58 -10.41 -4.60
N GLN A 36 5.49 -9.42 -3.71
CA GLN A 36 5.80 -9.58 -2.30
C GLN A 36 4.84 -10.55 -1.60
N ALA A 37 3.54 -10.43 -1.85
CA ALA A 37 2.53 -11.32 -1.29
C ALA A 37 2.78 -12.78 -1.70
N ALA A 38 3.11 -13.03 -2.97
CA ALA A 38 3.46 -14.36 -3.46
C ALA A 38 4.72 -14.90 -2.80
N ALA A 39 5.78 -14.10 -2.68
CA ALA A 39 7.05 -14.49 -2.06
C ALA A 39 6.89 -14.78 -0.56
N GLU A 40 6.08 -14.01 0.15
CA GLU A 40 5.85 -14.15 1.59
C GLU A 40 4.68 -15.08 1.94
N LYS A 41 3.96 -15.61 0.95
CA LYS A 41 2.76 -16.45 1.12
C LYS A 41 1.68 -15.73 1.94
N LYS A 42 1.46 -14.46 1.62
CA LYS A 42 0.44 -13.59 2.23
C LYS A 42 -0.61 -13.20 1.22
N ASP A 43 -1.73 -12.72 1.74
CA ASP A 43 -2.76 -12.06 0.94
C ASP A 43 -2.48 -10.55 0.83
N LEU A 44 -3.26 -9.86 0.01
CA LEU A 44 -3.24 -8.40 -0.11
C LEU A 44 -4.37 -7.79 0.71
N LEU A 45 -4.08 -6.72 1.42
CA LEU A 45 -5.06 -5.76 1.93
C LEU A 45 -4.88 -4.48 1.12
N MET A 46 -5.90 -4.14 0.32
CA MET A 46 -5.87 -3.03 -0.62
C MET A 46 -6.79 -1.93 -0.12
N ASP A 47 -6.24 -0.78 0.26
CA ASP A 47 -6.98 0.40 0.72
C ASP A 47 -7.14 1.41 -0.41
N PHE A 48 -8.35 1.48 -0.98
CA PHE A 48 -8.75 2.54 -1.90
C PHE A 48 -9.22 3.73 -1.08
N THR A 49 -8.43 4.80 -1.08
CA THR A 49 -8.58 5.91 -0.12
C THR A 49 -8.49 7.28 -0.79
N GLY A 50 -9.04 8.29 -0.13
CA GLY A 50 -8.86 9.71 -0.45
C GLY A 50 -8.19 10.42 0.72
N SER A 51 -6.87 10.37 0.79
CA SER A 51 -6.09 10.71 1.99
C SER A 51 -6.26 12.15 2.50
N ASP A 52 -6.61 13.10 1.63
CA ASP A 52 -6.69 14.53 1.97
C ASP A 52 -8.09 15.13 1.91
N TRP A 53 -9.11 14.34 1.55
CA TRP A 53 -10.49 14.84 1.42
C TRP A 53 -11.56 13.90 1.99
N CYS A 54 -11.29 12.58 2.07
CA CYS A 54 -12.28 11.61 2.52
C CYS A 54 -12.27 11.48 4.05
N GLY A 55 -13.26 12.05 4.73
CA GLY A 55 -13.35 12.03 6.18
C GLY A 55 -13.36 10.62 6.79
N TRP A 56 -14.08 9.67 6.21
CA TRP A 56 -14.11 8.29 6.67
C TRP A 56 -12.81 7.54 6.43
N CYS A 57 -12.07 7.86 5.35
CA CYS A 57 -10.75 7.32 5.09
C CYS A 57 -9.74 7.78 6.14
N ILE A 58 -9.72 9.08 6.42
CA ILE A 58 -8.86 9.69 7.45
C ILE A 58 -9.17 9.09 8.81
N ARG A 59 -10.45 8.89 9.11
CA ARG A 59 -10.89 8.28 10.36
C ARG A 59 -10.46 6.82 10.47
N LEU A 60 -10.65 6.01 9.44
CA LEU A 60 -10.22 4.60 9.40
C LEU A 60 -8.71 4.49 9.60
N ARG A 61 -7.94 5.35 8.95
CA ARG A 61 -6.50 5.38 9.12
C ARG A 61 -6.09 5.66 10.55
N LYS A 62 -6.66 6.72 11.15
CA LYS A 62 -6.37 7.13 12.53
C LYS A 62 -6.80 6.10 13.56
N GLU A 63 -8.01 5.55 13.41
CA GLU A 63 -8.62 4.65 14.40
C GLU A 63 -8.12 3.20 14.29
N VAL A 64 -7.63 2.79 13.11
CA VAL A 64 -7.24 1.41 12.84
C VAL A 64 -5.81 1.32 12.28
N PHE A 65 -5.57 1.81 11.07
CA PHE A 65 -4.35 1.48 10.31
C PHE A 65 -3.07 2.06 10.91
N ASP A 66 -3.12 3.24 11.53
CA ASP A 66 -1.97 3.88 12.17
C ASP A 66 -1.76 3.47 13.62
N THR A 67 -2.61 2.59 14.16
CA THR A 67 -2.44 2.07 15.52
C THR A 67 -1.30 1.05 15.60
N ASP A 68 -0.61 1.02 16.74
CA ASP A 68 0.48 0.06 16.98
C ASP A 68 -0.01 -1.39 16.87
N GLU A 69 -1.23 -1.66 17.32
CA GLU A 69 -1.83 -2.98 17.27
C GLU A 69 -2.02 -3.46 15.82
N PHE A 70 -2.60 -2.64 14.96
CA PHE A 70 -2.79 -2.99 13.55
C PHE A 70 -1.44 -3.16 12.83
N LYS A 71 -0.51 -2.23 13.05
CA LYS A 71 0.86 -2.30 12.48
C LYS A 71 1.62 -3.55 12.90
N ALA A 72 1.38 -4.05 14.10
CA ALA A 72 2.02 -5.28 14.59
C ALA A 72 1.36 -6.55 14.05
N GLN A 73 0.06 -6.58 13.83
CA GLN A 73 -0.71 -7.80 13.54
C GLN A 73 -0.99 -8.00 12.05
N ALA A 74 -1.49 -6.96 11.35
CA ALA A 74 -1.92 -7.08 9.96
C ALA A 74 -0.81 -7.54 9.00
N PRO A 75 0.44 -7.04 9.09
CA PRO A 75 1.53 -7.47 8.21
C PRO A 75 1.94 -8.93 8.35
N LYS A 76 1.53 -9.62 9.41
CA LYS A 76 1.76 -11.06 9.56
C LYS A 76 1.01 -11.88 8.52
N LYS A 77 -0.15 -11.38 8.06
CA LYS A 77 -1.07 -12.08 7.14
C LYS A 77 -1.22 -11.39 5.78
N TYR A 78 -1.00 -10.08 5.74
CA TYR A 78 -1.26 -9.26 4.57
C TYR A 78 -0.03 -8.44 4.16
N VAL A 79 0.16 -8.29 2.86
CA VAL A 79 0.91 -7.17 2.28
C VAL A 79 -0.06 -6.01 2.13
N LEU A 80 0.29 -4.85 2.69
CA LEU A 80 -0.56 -3.67 2.72
C LEU A 80 -0.30 -2.80 1.49
N LEU A 81 -1.35 -2.49 0.73
CA LEU A 81 -1.30 -1.68 -0.48
C LEU A 81 -2.24 -0.49 -0.35
N GLU A 82 -1.69 0.72 -0.42
CA GLU A 82 -2.44 1.97 -0.43
C GLU A 82 -2.63 2.47 -1.87
N LEU A 83 -3.87 2.68 -2.25
CA LEU A 83 -4.27 3.23 -3.55
C LEU A 83 -4.96 4.57 -3.28
N ASP A 84 -4.17 5.65 -3.27
CA ASP A 84 -4.63 6.99 -2.91
C ASP A 84 -5.14 7.76 -4.14
N TYR A 85 -6.27 8.43 -3.95
CA TYR A 85 -6.92 9.31 -4.92
C TYR A 85 -7.04 10.73 -4.33
N PRO A 86 -5.91 11.43 -4.12
CA PRO A 86 -5.92 12.71 -3.44
C PRO A 86 -6.47 13.83 -4.32
N GLN A 87 -7.00 14.88 -3.69
CA GLN A 87 -7.30 16.14 -4.38
C GLN A 87 -6.01 16.87 -4.78
N ASP A 88 -5.02 16.87 -3.90
CA ASP A 88 -3.69 17.38 -4.21
C ASP A 88 -2.90 16.35 -5.02
N GLN A 89 -2.91 16.53 -6.34
CA GLN A 89 -2.28 15.62 -7.28
C GLN A 89 -0.74 15.52 -7.13
N SER A 90 -0.11 16.46 -6.41
CA SER A 90 1.33 16.41 -6.13
C SER A 90 1.71 15.28 -5.14
N LYS A 91 0.74 14.73 -4.41
CA LYS A 91 0.95 13.64 -3.45
C LYS A 91 1.24 12.28 -4.09
N VAL A 92 0.89 12.10 -5.35
CA VAL A 92 1.12 10.86 -6.11
C VAL A 92 1.82 11.16 -7.42
N SER A 93 2.70 10.25 -7.85
CA SER A 93 3.34 10.36 -9.15
C SER A 93 2.32 10.13 -10.28
N GLU A 94 2.62 10.60 -11.48
CA GLU A 94 1.78 10.33 -12.64
C GLU A 94 1.62 8.83 -12.90
N ALA A 95 2.71 8.05 -12.80
CA ALA A 95 2.66 6.61 -12.97
C ALA A 95 1.75 5.93 -11.92
N THR A 96 1.81 6.36 -10.67
CA THR A 96 0.92 5.87 -9.61
C THR A 96 -0.53 6.23 -9.89
N ARG A 97 -0.81 7.46 -10.35
CA ARG A 97 -2.16 7.89 -10.71
C ARG A 97 -2.73 7.04 -11.84
N VAL A 98 -1.98 6.82 -12.92
CA VAL A 98 -2.41 5.97 -14.04
C VAL A 98 -2.73 4.55 -13.58
N GLN A 99 -1.88 3.96 -12.73
CA GLN A 99 -2.16 2.66 -12.11
C GLN A 99 -3.46 2.70 -11.31
N ASN A 100 -3.61 3.69 -10.43
CA ASN A 100 -4.75 3.78 -9.52
C ASN A 100 -6.07 3.97 -10.29
N ASP A 101 -6.10 4.81 -11.33
CA ASP A 101 -7.28 5.01 -12.19
C ASP A 101 -7.70 3.71 -12.87
N LYS A 102 -6.74 2.93 -13.35
CA LYS A 102 -6.99 1.62 -13.93
C LYS A 102 -7.59 0.64 -12.90
N LEU A 103 -7.01 0.60 -11.70
CA LEU A 103 -7.47 -0.28 -10.63
C LEU A 103 -8.85 0.16 -10.11
N GLN A 104 -9.12 1.46 -9.99
CA GLN A 104 -10.44 1.97 -9.63
C GLN A 104 -11.53 1.42 -10.56
N SER A 105 -11.27 1.46 -11.87
CA SER A 105 -12.19 0.92 -12.88
C SER A 105 -12.29 -0.61 -12.81
N GLN A 106 -11.16 -1.29 -12.69
CA GLN A 106 -11.09 -2.75 -12.63
C GLN A 106 -11.82 -3.34 -11.43
N PHE A 107 -11.67 -2.71 -10.26
CA PHE A 107 -12.32 -3.15 -9.02
C PHE A 107 -13.72 -2.56 -8.82
N GLY A 108 -14.17 -1.70 -9.73
CA GLY A 108 -15.52 -1.11 -9.67
C GLY A 108 -15.74 -0.25 -8.45
N ILE A 109 -14.78 0.57 -8.06
CA ILE A 109 -14.84 1.41 -6.87
C ILE A 109 -15.93 2.48 -7.04
N GLN A 110 -16.90 2.51 -6.11
CA GLN A 110 -18.02 3.45 -6.11
C GLN A 110 -17.98 4.44 -4.95
N GLY A 111 -17.08 4.26 -3.99
CA GLY A 111 -16.96 5.12 -2.82
C GLY A 111 -15.71 4.81 -2.00
N TYR A 112 -15.47 5.65 -1.00
CA TYR A 112 -14.28 5.58 -0.17
C TYR A 112 -14.62 5.68 1.32
N PRO A 113 -13.88 4.98 2.19
CA PRO A 113 -12.88 3.99 1.85
C PRO A 113 -13.52 2.71 1.29
N THR A 114 -12.82 2.04 0.40
CA THR A 114 -13.13 0.66 0.01
C THR A 114 -11.90 -0.19 0.24
N ILE A 115 -12.04 -1.23 1.04
CA ILE A 115 -10.98 -2.17 1.36
C ILE A 115 -11.27 -3.49 0.67
N PHE A 116 -10.33 -3.95 -0.16
CA PHE A 116 -10.39 -5.31 -0.70
C PHE A 116 -9.36 -6.20 -0.02
N LEU A 117 -9.79 -7.42 0.31
CA LEU A 117 -8.88 -8.53 0.55
C LEU A 117 -8.77 -9.34 -0.74
N ALA A 118 -7.56 -9.63 -1.15
CA ALA A 118 -7.27 -10.37 -2.37
C ALA A 118 -6.15 -11.38 -2.14
N ASP A 119 -6.14 -12.42 -2.96
CA ASP A 119 -5.02 -13.35 -2.97
C ASP A 119 -3.74 -12.70 -3.55
N SER A 120 -2.63 -13.41 -3.51
CA SER A 120 -1.34 -12.92 -4.03
C SER A 120 -1.32 -12.64 -5.54
N GLN A 121 -2.35 -13.08 -6.27
CA GLN A 121 -2.53 -12.76 -7.69
C GLN A 121 -3.39 -11.49 -7.90
N GLY A 122 -3.87 -10.88 -6.81
CA GLY A 122 -4.73 -9.71 -6.87
C GLY A 122 -6.20 -10.03 -7.16
N ARG A 123 -6.64 -11.27 -6.97
CA ARG A 123 -8.05 -11.66 -7.13
C ARG A 123 -8.79 -11.42 -5.84
N PRO A 124 -9.78 -10.49 -5.83
CA PRO A 124 -10.49 -10.13 -4.60
C PRO A 124 -11.40 -11.26 -4.14
N TYR A 125 -11.48 -11.45 -2.81
CA TYR A 125 -12.41 -12.40 -2.19
C TYR A 125 -13.29 -11.78 -1.10
N ALA A 126 -12.95 -10.57 -0.62
CA ALA A 126 -13.78 -9.82 0.33
C ALA A 126 -13.69 -8.32 0.08
N GLN A 127 -14.79 -7.62 0.32
CA GLN A 127 -14.89 -6.17 0.25
C GLN A 127 -15.40 -5.64 1.59
N LEU A 128 -14.69 -4.68 2.14
CA LEU A 128 -14.98 -4.05 3.42
C LEU A 128 -14.98 -2.52 3.27
N GLY A 129 -15.41 -1.84 4.32
CA GLY A 129 -15.34 -0.38 4.41
C GLY A 129 -14.87 0.06 5.78
N TYR A 130 -15.31 1.25 6.19
CA TYR A 130 -15.13 1.69 7.56
C TYR A 130 -16.02 0.87 8.49
N GLU A 131 -15.41 0.34 9.55
CA GLU A 131 -16.12 -0.35 10.62
C GLU A 131 -15.73 0.26 11.98
N LYS A 132 -16.74 0.47 12.81
CA LYS A 132 -16.55 1.02 14.15
C LYS A 132 -15.98 -0.03 15.10
N GLY A 133 -15.14 0.39 16.03
CA GLY A 133 -14.66 -0.48 17.12
C GLY A 133 -13.14 -0.57 17.24
N GLY A 134 -12.39 0.16 16.43
CA GLY A 134 -10.94 0.24 16.53
C GLY A 134 -10.19 -0.97 15.96
N PRO A 135 -8.88 -1.09 16.22
CA PRO A 135 -8.02 -2.06 15.56
C PRO A 135 -8.36 -3.51 15.89
N GLU A 136 -8.69 -3.83 17.13
CA GLU A 136 -9.02 -5.21 17.52
C GLU A 136 -10.28 -5.71 16.80
N ALA A 137 -11.33 -4.90 16.76
CA ALA A 137 -12.57 -5.24 16.06
C ALA A 137 -12.32 -5.40 14.56
N TYR A 138 -11.53 -4.50 13.96
CA TYR A 138 -11.21 -4.56 12.52
C TYR A 138 -10.38 -5.79 12.18
N LEU A 139 -9.38 -6.13 12.99
CA LEU A 139 -8.57 -7.34 12.80
C LEU A 139 -9.43 -8.63 12.87
N LYS A 140 -10.42 -8.67 13.76
CA LYS A 140 -11.37 -9.81 13.80
C LYS A 140 -12.23 -9.91 12.54
N ILE A 141 -12.65 -8.77 11.98
CA ILE A 141 -13.38 -8.73 10.71
C ILE A 141 -12.51 -9.25 9.57
N LEU A 142 -11.25 -8.79 9.49
CA LEU A 142 -10.30 -9.28 8.49
C LEU A 142 -10.07 -10.80 8.60
N GLU A 143 -9.97 -11.31 9.81
CA GLU A 143 -9.77 -12.75 10.06
C GLU A 143 -11.00 -13.56 9.65
N GLY A 144 -12.20 -13.09 9.93
CA GLY A 144 -13.44 -13.75 9.56
C GLY A 144 -13.77 -13.68 8.06
N ALA A 145 -13.18 -12.76 7.32
CA ALA A 145 -13.36 -12.58 5.88
C ALA A 145 -12.41 -13.40 5.01
N ARG A 146 -11.42 -14.06 5.62
CA ARG A 146 -10.35 -14.82 4.96
C ARG A 146 -10.72 -16.27 4.60
#